data_89dee9e34d786c6b26443b223e1641fb
#
_entry.id   89dee9e34d786c6b26443b223e1641fb
#
_cell.length_a   1.000
_cell.length_b   1.000
_cell.length_c   1.000
_cell.angle_alpha   90.00
_cell.angle_beta   90.00
_cell.angle_gamma   90.00
#
_symmetry.space_group_name_H-M   'P 1'
#
loop_
_entity.id
_entity.type
_entity.pdbx_description
1 polymer ?
#
loop_
_entity_poly.entity_id
_entity_poly.type
_entity_poly.pdbx_seq_one_letter_code
_entity_poly.pdbx_strand_id
1 'polypeptide(L)'
;MGKYHSLSEQDVKFIKDQLAPDIIESPVVDNMSVFNRLYINVIEDVEFAKTQIIFRRKGGEARRYKRGTSLTSTLGYMEESKLVITTIWARYEENLQNFREKEPFKLSGSNQTYNAPVSEFIIRQIGKQFAGDVLSNLFFGKESLGEDSPLGLYDGYWTKIDQAINAGRISKAAGNFVDMTPINDSPETQDGEIYDSFVEWVNGWHPVLRNAEKVVVYMSPETKRKIVESYMRKFIGFQKESNANNSFRLFDLDNIELVSHAIIGKGDRMIATIPGNLEFAMDKENDWNSVEMDHDPKDFNTLIFQIQSNAGVRILDINATKFCVNNGTIKQIEQLNGDYQKNTLTITSNDETMGKVTVSPEKPEYTEGESITLTPAAESGYEFVAWSDGATIKPRTIVYSGYPTALQAIFKATE
;
A
#
# COMPACT_ATOMS: atom_id res chain seq x y z
N MET A 1 -10.39 29.45 -36.76
CA MET A 1 -9.34 28.43 -36.73
C MET A 1 -8.30 28.86 -35.71
N GLY A 2 -8.39 28.34 -34.47
CA GLY A 2 -7.41 28.61 -33.42
C GLY A 2 -6.10 27.92 -33.77
N LYS A 3 -5.00 28.64 -33.74
CA LYS A 3 -3.66 28.07 -33.88
C LYS A 3 -3.43 27.23 -32.58
N TYR A 4 -3.41 25.93 -32.70
CA TYR A 4 -2.95 25.03 -31.65
C TYR A 4 -1.42 25.22 -31.50
N HIS A 5 -0.98 25.74 -30.37
CA HIS A 5 0.43 25.76 -30.04
C HIS A 5 0.80 24.39 -29.44
N SER A 6 1.55 23.63 -30.19
CA SER A 6 2.31 22.49 -29.70
C SER A 6 3.33 22.96 -28.67
N LEU A 7 3.64 22.15 -27.67
CA LEU A 7 4.80 22.38 -26.82
C LEU A 7 6.04 22.51 -27.71
N SER A 8 6.81 23.57 -27.52
CA SER A 8 8.06 23.70 -28.24
C SER A 8 9.11 22.76 -27.66
N GLU A 9 10.13 22.40 -28.46
CA GLU A 9 11.27 21.64 -27.90
C GLU A 9 11.92 22.33 -26.70
N GLN A 10 11.82 23.67 -26.62
CA GLN A 10 12.31 24.43 -25.47
C GLN A 10 11.42 24.26 -24.23
N ASP A 11 10.09 24.15 -24.39
CA ASP A 11 9.17 23.91 -23.29
C ASP A 11 9.35 22.48 -22.74
N VAL A 12 9.53 21.50 -23.64
CA VAL A 12 9.86 20.11 -23.29
C VAL A 12 11.18 20.04 -22.51
N LYS A 13 12.20 20.78 -22.97
CA LYS A 13 13.49 20.84 -22.31
C LYS A 13 13.42 21.55 -20.95
N PHE A 14 12.64 22.64 -20.85
CA PHE A 14 12.42 23.36 -19.58
C PHE A 14 11.72 22.47 -18.53
N ILE A 15 10.69 21.71 -18.94
CA ILE A 15 9.98 20.77 -18.06
C ILE A 15 10.93 19.65 -17.62
N LYS A 16 11.71 19.11 -18.55
CA LYS A 16 12.66 18.03 -18.28
C LYS A 16 13.79 18.47 -17.35
N ASP A 17 14.35 19.65 -17.57
CA ASP A 17 15.56 20.11 -16.88
C ASP A 17 15.28 20.83 -15.55
N GLN A 18 14.10 21.44 -15.36
CA GLN A 18 13.80 22.26 -14.19
C GLN A 18 12.60 21.79 -13.35
N LEU A 19 11.56 21.25 -13.96
CA LEU A 19 10.35 20.84 -13.24
C LEU A 19 10.37 19.36 -12.86
N ALA A 20 11.01 18.52 -13.65
CA ALA A 20 11.06 17.09 -13.37
C ALA A 20 11.76 16.75 -12.03
N PRO A 21 12.91 17.34 -11.70
CA PRO A 21 13.55 17.12 -10.40
C PRO A 21 12.64 17.51 -9.22
N ASP A 22 12.08 18.73 -9.25
CA ASP A 22 11.23 19.24 -8.16
C ASP A 22 9.93 18.45 -7.98
N ILE A 23 9.39 17.91 -9.07
CA ILE A 23 8.12 17.19 -9.06
C ILE A 23 8.30 15.75 -8.61
N ILE A 24 9.43 15.12 -8.96
CA ILE A 24 9.73 13.75 -8.56
C ILE A 24 10.20 13.69 -7.11
N GLU A 25 10.99 14.65 -6.67
CA GLU A 25 11.39 14.76 -5.28
C GLU A 25 10.20 14.95 -4.34
N SER A 26 9.21 15.77 -4.70
CA SER A 26 8.05 16.02 -3.84
C SER A 26 7.26 14.76 -3.47
N PRO A 27 6.82 13.88 -4.40
CA PRO A 27 6.17 12.62 -4.05
C PRO A 27 7.07 11.65 -3.28
N VAL A 28 8.35 11.60 -3.59
CA VAL A 28 9.32 10.74 -2.89
C VAL A 28 9.60 11.29 -1.50
N VAL A 29 9.73 12.60 -1.32
CA VAL A 29 9.91 13.24 -0.02
C VAL A 29 8.68 13.02 0.87
N ASP A 30 7.47 13.17 0.36
CA ASP A 30 6.25 12.85 1.10
C ASP A 30 6.17 11.37 1.48
N ASN A 31 6.70 10.50 0.63
CA ASN A 31 6.78 9.06 0.90
C ASN A 31 7.91 8.70 1.89
N MET A 32 9.02 9.44 1.91
CA MET A 32 10.03 9.29 2.95
C MET A 32 9.48 9.58 4.34
N SER A 33 8.51 10.48 4.46
CA SER A 33 7.81 10.69 5.75
C SER A 33 7.10 9.41 6.23
N VAL A 34 6.59 8.59 5.32
CA VAL A 34 5.97 7.29 5.63
C VAL A 34 7.02 6.30 6.15
N PHE A 35 8.19 6.21 5.52
CA PHE A 35 9.28 5.35 5.97
C PHE A 35 9.76 5.72 7.38
N ASN A 36 9.95 7.01 7.64
CA ASN A 36 10.30 7.51 8.98
C ASN A 36 9.22 7.18 10.02
N ARG A 37 7.94 7.34 9.68
CA ARG A 37 6.81 6.98 10.56
C ARG A 37 6.72 5.50 10.86
N LEU A 38 7.12 4.66 9.91
CA LEU A 38 7.12 3.22 10.04
C LEU A 38 8.46 2.66 10.56
N TYR A 39 9.44 3.51 10.88
CA TYR A 39 10.78 3.08 11.31
C TYR A 39 11.46 2.12 10.31
N ILE A 40 11.15 2.28 9.02
CA ILE A 40 11.78 1.53 7.93
C ILE A 40 13.05 2.26 7.55
N ASN A 41 14.15 1.54 7.51
CA ASN A 41 15.45 2.08 7.11
C ASN A 41 15.54 2.14 5.59
N VAL A 42 15.74 3.32 5.04
CA VAL A 42 15.95 3.51 3.59
C VAL A 42 17.43 3.38 3.29
N ILE A 43 17.78 2.52 2.35
CA ILE A 43 19.14 2.28 1.89
C ILE A 43 19.24 2.78 0.46
N GLU A 44 20.07 3.79 0.29
CA GLU A 44 20.39 4.38 -1.01
C GLU A 44 21.64 3.73 -1.61
N ASP A 45 21.95 4.05 -2.85
CA ASP A 45 23.15 3.59 -3.57
C ASP A 45 23.22 2.07 -3.74
N VAL A 46 22.12 1.40 -3.98
CA VAL A 46 22.11 -0.04 -4.29
C VAL A 46 21.96 -0.23 -5.80
N GLU A 47 23.02 -0.63 -6.49
CA GLU A 47 22.97 -0.84 -7.95
C GLU A 47 22.25 -2.14 -8.36
N PHE A 48 22.51 -3.27 -7.71
CA PHE A 48 21.88 -4.57 -8.00
C PHE A 48 21.50 -5.33 -6.74
N ALA A 49 22.44 -5.45 -5.82
CA ALA A 49 22.24 -6.14 -4.56
C ALA A 49 23.25 -5.68 -3.49
N LYS A 50 22.78 -5.59 -2.26
CA LYS A 50 23.64 -5.31 -1.09
C LYS A 50 23.61 -6.50 -0.15
N THR A 51 24.76 -7.12 0.06
CA THR A 51 24.91 -8.22 1.02
C THR A 51 25.42 -7.68 2.33
N GLN A 52 24.75 -8.00 3.41
CA GLN A 52 25.18 -7.70 4.77
C GLN A 52 25.46 -8.99 5.52
N ILE A 53 26.61 -9.04 6.20
CA ILE A 53 27.01 -10.21 6.98
C ILE A 53 26.52 -10.03 8.41
N ILE A 54 25.75 -11.00 8.90
CA ILE A 54 25.28 -11.07 10.28
C ILE A 54 26.15 -12.11 11.00
N PHE A 55 26.89 -11.67 12.01
CA PHE A 55 27.65 -12.60 12.82
C PHE A 55 26.80 -13.17 13.95
N ARG A 56 26.55 -14.49 13.89
CA ARG A 56 25.83 -15.23 14.92
C ARG A 56 26.82 -15.75 15.96
N ARG A 57 26.83 -15.10 17.11
CA ARG A 57 27.70 -15.50 18.21
C ARG A 57 27.26 -16.82 18.81
N LYS A 58 28.19 -17.77 18.99
CA LYS A 58 27.99 -18.93 19.81
C LYS A 58 28.29 -18.55 21.26
N GLY A 59 27.31 -18.62 22.13
CA GLY A 59 27.43 -18.25 23.54
C GLY A 59 27.79 -19.43 24.44
N GLY A 60 28.07 -19.15 25.72
CA GLY A 60 28.24 -20.19 26.75
C GLY A 60 29.60 -20.90 26.75
N GLU A 61 30.63 -20.32 26.10
CA GLU A 61 31.96 -20.93 26.01
C GLU A 61 32.93 -20.51 27.13
N ALA A 62 32.57 -19.50 27.91
CA ALA A 62 33.39 -19.11 29.05
C ALA A 62 33.35 -20.19 30.14
N ARG A 63 34.51 -20.56 30.63
CA ARG A 63 34.71 -21.56 31.69
C ARG A 63 35.53 -20.98 32.83
N ARG A 64 35.33 -21.51 34.03
CA ARG A 64 36.20 -21.19 35.15
C ARG A 64 37.59 -21.75 34.85
N TYR A 65 38.62 -20.92 35.04
CA TYR A 65 40.01 -21.33 34.77
C TYR A 65 40.36 -22.60 35.52
N LYS A 66 40.91 -23.60 34.79
CA LYS A 66 41.48 -24.81 35.33
C LYS A 66 42.81 -25.06 34.61
N ARG A 67 43.89 -25.17 35.36
CA ARG A 67 45.24 -25.42 34.82
C ARG A 67 45.27 -26.74 34.03
N GLY A 68 45.85 -26.72 32.83
CA GLY A 68 46.02 -27.93 31.99
C GLY A 68 44.81 -28.31 31.12
N THR A 69 43.75 -27.49 31.07
CA THR A 69 42.61 -27.74 30.18
C THR A 69 42.65 -26.75 29.01
N SER A 70 42.78 -27.24 27.80
CA SER A 70 42.60 -26.43 26.59
C SER A 70 41.22 -26.81 25.96
N LEU A 71 40.31 -25.86 25.91
CA LEU A 71 39.02 -25.99 25.21
C LEU A 71 39.11 -25.08 24.00
N THR A 72 38.98 -25.66 22.83
CA THR A 72 38.87 -24.90 21.57
C THR A 72 37.41 -24.86 21.19
N SER A 73 36.89 -23.64 20.95
CA SER A 73 35.55 -23.41 20.48
C SER A 73 35.56 -22.36 19.37
N THR A 74 34.60 -22.45 18.47
CA THR A 74 34.39 -21.44 17.43
C THR A 74 33.61 -20.27 18.01
N LEU A 75 33.93 -19.04 17.61
CA LEU A 75 33.25 -17.81 18.08
C LEU A 75 31.79 -17.73 17.64
N GLY A 76 31.48 -18.34 16.52
CA GLY A 76 30.15 -18.31 15.91
C GLY A 76 30.20 -18.62 14.41
N TYR A 77 29.17 -18.26 13.73
CA TYR A 77 29.07 -18.40 12.26
C TYR A 77 28.57 -17.11 11.62
N MET A 78 28.84 -16.94 10.34
CA MET A 78 28.39 -15.82 9.55
C MET A 78 27.16 -16.24 8.72
N GLU A 79 26.16 -15.41 8.74
CA GLU A 79 24.93 -15.53 7.92
C GLU A 79 24.86 -14.34 6.99
N GLU A 80 24.54 -14.58 5.73
CA GLU A 80 24.39 -13.53 4.73
C GLU A 80 22.92 -13.11 4.63
N SER A 81 22.66 -11.81 4.74
CA SER A 81 21.39 -11.19 4.44
C SER A 81 21.51 -10.37 3.16
N LYS A 82 20.85 -10.82 2.10
CA LYS A 82 20.95 -10.22 0.77
C LYS A 82 19.73 -9.36 0.51
N LEU A 83 19.97 -8.09 0.19
CA LEU A 83 18.97 -7.16 -0.34
C LEU A 83 19.10 -7.14 -1.86
N VAL A 84 18.07 -7.55 -2.55
CA VAL A 84 18.00 -7.54 -4.03
C VAL A 84 17.01 -6.47 -4.43
N ILE A 85 17.37 -5.68 -5.43
CA ILE A 85 16.49 -4.68 -6.04
C ILE A 85 16.04 -5.16 -7.41
N THR A 86 14.86 -4.75 -7.80
CA THR A 86 14.25 -5.00 -9.11
C THR A 86 14.05 -3.67 -9.82
N THR A 87 14.36 -3.62 -11.11
CA THR A 87 14.08 -2.45 -11.94
C THR A 87 12.59 -2.39 -12.25
N ILE A 88 11.98 -1.29 -11.92
CA ILE A 88 10.57 -0.99 -12.16
C ILE A 88 10.45 0.19 -13.13
N TRP A 89 9.44 0.12 -13.99
CA TRP A 89 9.17 1.18 -14.95
C TRP A 89 7.67 1.37 -15.13
N ALA A 90 7.29 2.58 -15.51
CA ALA A 90 5.92 2.91 -15.88
C ALA A 90 5.92 3.81 -17.11
N ARG A 91 4.96 3.60 -17.99
CA ARG A 91 4.73 4.43 -19.17
C ARG A 91 3.30 4.92 -19.17
N TYR A 92 3.13 6.21 -19.36
CA TYR A 92 1.84 6.89 -19.40
C TYR A 92 1.70 7.62 -20.74
N GLU A 93 0.52 7.56 -21.31
CA GLU A 93 0.16 8.29 -22.54
C GLU A 93 -1.01 9.21 -22.22
N GLU A 94 -0.81 10.52 -22.39
CA GLU A 94 -1.82 11.51 -22.06
C GLU A 94 -2.07 12.47 -23.20
N ASN A 95 -3.34 12.62 -23.59
CA ASN A 95 -3.72 13.58 -24.61
C ASN A 95 -4.01 14.94 -23.96
N LEU A 96 -3.19 15.95 -24.35
CA LEU A 96 -3.28 17.29 -23.80
C LEU A 96 -4.65 17.97 -24.04
N GLN A 97 -5.40 17.57 -25.08
CA GLN A 97 -6.72 18.15 -25.35
C GLN A 97 -7.71 17.82 -24.27
N ASN A 98 -7.64 16.62 -23.67
CA ASN A 98 -8.54 16.20 -22.59
C ASN A 98 -8.46 17.13 -21.38
N PHE A 99 -7.29 17.71 -21.13
CA PHE A 99 -7.09 18.67 -20.02
C PHE A 99 -7.46 20.10 -20.43
N ARG A 100 -7.18 20.51 -21.67
CA ARG A 100 -7.48 21.87 -22.15
C ARG A 100 -8.97 22.19 -22.19
N GLU A 101 -9.82 21.20 -22.36
CA GLU A 101 -11.27 21.35 -22.40
C GLU A 101 -11.90 21.52 -21.01
N LYS A 102 -11.20 21.14 -19.96
CA LYS A 102 -11.71 21.24 -18.58
C LYS A 102 -11.47 22.64 -18.00
N GLU A 103 -12.47 23.16 -17.29
CA GLU A 103 -12.49 24.52 -16.73
C GLU A 103 -11.21 24.95 -15.96
N PRO A 104 -10.64 24.12 -15.08
CA PRO A 104 -9.45 24.54 -14.30
C PRO A 104 -8.23 24.86 -15.18
N PHE A 105 -8.20 24.32 -16.41
CA PHE A 105 -7.08 24.48 -17.34
C PHE A 105 -7.37 25.44 -18.49
N LYS A 106 -8.58 25.99 -18.54
CA LYS A 106 -8.95 27.04 -19.49
C LYS A 106 -8.25 28.34 -19.10
N LEU A 107 -7.28 28.73 -19.90
CA LEU A 107 -6.59 30.03 -19.75
C LEU A 107 -7.52 31.16 -20.17
N SER A 108 -7.87 32.03 -19.24
CA SER A 108 -8.60 33.28 -19.51
C SER A 108 -7.60 34.36 -19.89
N GLY A 109 -7.56 34.75 -21.20
CA GLY A 109 -6.80 35.90 -21.65
C GLY A 109 -6.08 35.73 -22.98
N SER A 110 -5.82 36.84 -23.66
CA SER A 110 -5.34 36.92 -25.03
C SER A 110 -3.82 36.63 -25.25
N ASN A 111 -3.08 36.30 -24.21
CA ASN A 111 -1.65 35.92 -24.30
C ASN A 111 -1.47 34.44 -23.89
N GLN A 112 -1.89 33.55 -24.78
CA GLN A 112 -1.80 32.10 -24.61
C GLN A 112 -0.40 31.58 -24.94
N THR A 113 0.56 31.79 -24.08
CA THR A 113 1.90 31.30 -24.36
C THR A 113 2.30 30.05 -23.55
N TYR A 114 1.47 29.55 -22.60
CA TYR A 114 1.93 28.47 -21.73
C TYR A 114 0.92 27.36 -21.47
N ASN A 115 1.29 26.15 -21.91
CA ASN A 115 0.71 24.87 -21.45
C ASN A 115 1.40 24.36 -20.17
N ALA A 116 2.33 25.13 -19.59
CA ALA A 116 3.09 24.73 -18.40
C ALA A 116 2.24 24.22 -17.22
N PRO A 117 1.08 24.85 -16.87
CA PRO A 117 0.26 24.35 -15.77
C PRO A 117 -0.29 22.95 -15.99
N VAL A 118 -0.63 22.60 -17.24
CA VAL A 118 -1.19 21.27 -17.57
C VAL A 118 -0.10 20.22 -17.49
N SER A 119 1.04 20.48 -18.08
CA SER A 119 2.16 19.53 -18.05
C SER A 119 2.69 19.32 -16.63
N GLU A 120 2.81 20.38 -15.85
CA GLU A 120 3.19 20.29 -14.44
C GLU A 120 2.19 19.46 -13.62
N PHE A 121 0.90 19.67 -13.85
CA PHE A 121 -0.14 18.87 -13.21
C PHE A 121 -0.03 17.39 -13.56
N ILE A 122 0.13 17.07 -14.86
CA ILE A 122 0.24 15.67 -15.34
C ILE A 122 1.47 15.01 -14.70
N ILE A 123 2.64 15.64 -14.75
CA ILE A 123 3.87 15.09 -14.17
C ILE A 123 3.71 14.85 -12.67
N ARG A 124 3.09 15.77 -11.93
CA ARG A 124 2.79 15.57 -10.50
C ARG A 124 1.88 14.39 -10.26
N GLN A 125 0.84 14.20 -11.06
CA GLN A 125 -0.07 13.05 -10.90
C GLN A 125 0.65 11.74 -11.20
N ILE A 126 1.44 11.69 -12.28
CA ILE A 126 2.26 10.53 -12.65
C ILE A 126 3.22 10.16 -11.52
N GLY A 127 3.93 11.15 -10.96
CA GLY A 127 4.84 10.93 -9.84
C GLY A 127 4.13 10.36 -8.60
N LYS A 128 2.96 10.91 -8.25
CA LYS A 128 2.16 10.41 -7.13
C LYS A 128 1.67 8.98 -7.36
N GLN A 129 1.22 8.69 -8.57
CA GLN A 129 0.74 7.34 -8.90
C GLN A 129 1.87 6.33 -8.87
N PHE A 130 3.01 6.61 -9.49
CA PHE A 130 4.17 5.73 -9.46
C PHE A 130 4.66 5.48 -8.03
N ALA A 131 4.76 6.52 -7.22
CA ALA A 131 5.12 6.39 -5.82
C ALA A 131 4.08 5.57 -5.03
N GLY A 132 2.80 5.76 -5.30
CA GLY A 132 1.71 4.95 -4.73
C GLY A 132 1.83 3.48 -5.10
N ASP A 133 2.16 3.16 -6.34
CA ASP A 133 2.36 1.78 -6.82
C ASP A 133 3.56 1.13 -6.12
N VAL A 134 4.68 1.85 -5.99
CA VAL A 134 5.84 1.38 -5.23
C VAL A 134 5.49 1.10 -3.77
N LEU A 135 4.78 2.02 -3.11
CA LEU A 135 4.38 1.86 -1.71
C LEU A 135 3.39 0.72 -1.50
N SER A 136 2.48 0.46 -2.44
CA SER A 136 1.54 -0.66 -2.33
C SER A 136 2.23 -2.01 -2.36
N ASN A 137 3.36 -2.10 -3.08
CA ASN A 137 4.19 -3.29 -3.11
C ASN A 137 5.04 -3.48 -1.84
N LEU A 138 5.22 -2.44 -1.01
CA LEU A 138 6.09 -2.48 0.17
C LEU A 138 5.78 -3.65 1.12
N PHE A 139 4.49 -3.95 1.32
CA PHE A 139 4.05 -5.06 2.16
C PHE A 139 3.52 -6.24 1.36
N PHE A 140 2.79 -6.03 0.28
CA PHE A 140 2.04 -7.06 -0.44
C PHE A 140 2.61 -7.43 -1.80
N GLY A 141 3.65 -6.76 -2.26
CA GLY A 141 4.28 -7.07 -3.54
C GLY A 141 4.66 -8.54 -3.64
N LYS A 142 4.50 -9.12 -4.83
CA LYS A 142 4.78 -10.52 -5.09
C LYS A 142 5.26 -10.70 -6.53
N GLU A 143 6.56 -10.81 -6.71
CA GLU A 143 7.23 -10.93 -8.01
C GLU A 143 6.67 -12.08 -8.86
N SER A 144 6.22 -13.16 -8.22
CA SER A 144 5.62 -14.31 -8.93
C SER A 144 4.27 -14.02 -9.62
N LEU A 145 3.68 -12.84 -9.45
CA LEU A 145 2.48 -12.42 -10.18
C LEU A 145 2.80 -12.00 -11.64
N GLY A 146 4.07 -11.82 -11.96
CA GLY A 146 4.55 -11.46 -13.28
C GLY A 146 4.66 -9.96 -13.52
N GLU A 147 5.31 -9.63 -14.63
CA GLU A 147 5.69 -8.26 -14.99
C GLU A 147 4.49 -7.36 -15.31
N ASP A 148 3.37 -7.93 -15.73
CA ASP A 148 2.14 -7.17 -16.06
C ASP A 148 1.26 -6.85 -14.86
N SER A 149 1.63 -7.33 -13.66
CA SER A 149 0.83 -7.12 -12.45
C SER A 149 1.31 -5.88 -11.68
N PRO A 150 0.40 -4.95 -11.30
CA PRO A 150 0.77 -3.80 -10.46
C PRO A 150 1.37 -4.19 -9.10
N LEU A 151 1.09 -5.41 -8.63
CA LEU A 151 1.65 -5.98 -7.40
C LEU A 151 2.84 -6.93 -7.64
N GLY A 152 3.30 -7.02 -8.89
CA GLY A 152 4.43 -7.84 -9.32
C GLY A 152 5.78 -7.13 -9.28
N LEU A 153 5.89 -5.92 -8.75
CA LEU A 153 7.10 -5.11 -8.84
C LEU A 153 8.29 -5.73 -8.10
N TYR A 154 8.08 -6.17 -6.87
CA TYR A 154 9.06 -6.86 -6.03
C TYR A 154 8.35 -7.55 -4.87
N ASP A 155 9.03 -8.51 -4.21
CA ASP A 155 8.49 -9.20 -3.05
C ASP A 155 8.44 -8.29 -1.82
N GLY A 156 7.23 -7.97 -1.33
CA GLY A 156 6.99 -7.16 -0.14
C GLY A 156 7.29 -7.89 1.19
N TYR A 157 7.18 -7.18 2.30
CA TYR A 157 7.51 -7.75 3.63
C TYR A 157 6.64 -8.98 3.97
N TRP A 158 5.32 -8.95 3.71
CA TRP A 158 4.46 -10.09 3.98
C TRP A 158 4.83 -11.30 3.14
N THR A 159 5.12 -11.08 1.86
CA THR A 159 5.58 -12.14 0.94
C THR A 159 6.89 -12.77 1.41
N LYS A 160 7.85 -11.95 1.85
CA LYS A 160 9.13 -12.45 2.38
C LYS A 160 8.95 -13.21 3.70
N ILE A 161 8.02 -12.80 4.55
CA ILE A 161 7.67 -13.52 5.78
C ILE A 161 7.05 -14.87 5.44
N ASP A 162 6.12 -14.93 4.48
CA ASP A 162 5.49 -16.19 4.05
C ASP A 162 6.52 -17.14 3.43
N GLN A 163 7.43 -16.63 2.62
CA GLN A 163 8.54 -17.41 2.09
C GLN A 163 9.45 -17.94 3.22
N ALA A 164 9.72 -17.14 4.23
CA ALA A 164 10.53 -17.56 5.39
C ALA A 164 9.81 -18.57 6.28
N ILE A 165 8.48 -18.49 6.42
CA ILE A 165 7.65 -19.49 7.11
C ILE A 165 7.68 -20.81 6.34
N ASN A 166 7.45 -20.76 5.03
CA ASN A 166 7.47 -21.95 4.15
C ASN A 166 8.86 -22.62 4.12
N ALA A 167 9.92 -21.85 4.24
CA ALA A 167 11.29 -22.34 4.37
C ALA A 167 11.65 -22.82 5.79
N GLY A 168 10.74 -22.72 6.76
CA GLY A 168 10.98 -23.10 8.16
C GLY A 168 11.89 -22.17 8.95
N ARG A 169 12.29 -21.03 8.37
CA ARG A 169 13.14 -20.03 9.02
C ARG A 169 12.38 -19.19 10.05
N ILE A 170 11.08 -18.99 9.83
CA ILE A 170 10.15 -18.44 10.80
C ILE A 170 9.25 -19.58 11.27
N SER A 171 9.34 -19.93 12.55
CA SER A 171 8.59 -21.05 13.12
C SER A 171 8.49 -20.94 14.63
N LYS A 172 7.56 -21.67 15.23
CA LYS A 172 7.44 -21.79 16.70
C LYS A 172 8.74 -22.35 17.31
N ALA A 173 9.36 -23.33 16.64
CA ALA A 173 10.61 -23.93 17.08
C ALA A 173 11.79 -22.94 17.08
N ALA A 174 11.82 -22.01 16.13
CA ALA A 174 12.80 -20.93 16.07
C ALA A 174 12.52 -19.80 17.08
N GLY A 175 11.31 -19.77 17.69
CA GLY A 175 10.89 -18.77 18.66
C GLY A 175 10.56 -17.40 18.09
N ASN A 176 10.49 -17.25 16.76
CA ASN A 176 10.16 -16.03 16.04
C ASN A 176 8.73 -16.05 15.45
N PHE A 177 7.96 -17.08 15.77
CA PHE A 177 6.54 -17.20 15.47
C PHE A 177 5.80 -17.57 16.74
N VAL A 178 4.89 -16.70 17.21
CA VAL A 178 4.12 -16.88 18.43
C VAL A 178 2.64 -16.77 18.12
N ASP A 179 1.86 -17.78 18.53
CA ASP A 179 0.42 -17.73 18.35
C ASP A 179 -0.19 -16.61 19.20
N MET A 180 -1.23 -16.01 18.68
CA MET A 180 -2.07 -15.05 19.36
C MET A 180 -3.52 -15.47 19.18
N THR A 181 -4.33 -15.31 20.20
CA THR A 181 -5.78 -15.49 20.08
C THR A 181 -6.32 -14.50 19.05
N PRO A 182 -7.11 -14.95 18.04
CA PRO A 182 -7.66 -14.06 17.03
C PRO A 182 -8.45 -12.91 17.65
N ILE A 183 -8.28 -11.72 17.07
CA ILE A 183 -9.03 -10.53 17.48
C ILE A 183 -10.45 -10.65 16.91
N ASN A 184 -11.42 -10.90 17.77
CA ASN A 184 -12.82 -11.00 17.37
C ASN A 184 -13.35 -9.70 16.77
N ASP A 185 -14.15 -9.82 15.70
CA ASP A 185 -14.81 -8.68 15.06
C ASP A 185 -16.03 -8.17 15.82
N SER A 186 -16.47 -8.90 16.84
CA SER A 186 -17.65 -8.53 17.63
C SER A 186 -17.37 -7.28 18.47
N PRO A 187 -18.20 -6.24 18.37
CA PRO A 187 -18.10 -5.07 19.23
C PRO A 187 -18.47 -5.35 20.69
N GLU A 188 -19.06 -6.52 20.96
CA GLU A 188 -19.50 -6.96 22.29
C GLU A 188 -18.46 -7.84 23.02
N THR A 189 -17.29 -8.07 22.43
CA THR A 189 -16.21 -8.76 23.12
C THR A 189 -15.78 -7.99 24.37
N GLN A 190 -15.73 -8.74 25.45
CA GLN A 190 -15.63 -8.29 26.83
C GLN A 190 -14.49 -7.31 27.09
N ASP A 191 -14.65 -6.49 28.11
CA ASP A 191 -13.70 -5.46 28.52
C ASP A 191 -12.29 -6.01 28.74
N GLY A 192 -11.38 -5.73 27.80
CA GLY A 192 -9.96 -6.02 27.95
C GLY A 192 -9.43 -7.28 27.26
N GLU A 193 -10.27 -8.19 26.76
CA GLU A 193 -9.81 -9.48 26.17
C GLU A 193 -8.84 -9.32 25.00
N ILE A 194 -9.09 -8.34 24.11
CA ILE A 194 -8.20 -8.08 22.95
C ILE A 194 -6.83 -7.61 23.44
N TYR A 195 -6.83 -6.72 24.44
CA TYR A 195 -5.59 -6.23 25.04
C TYR A 195 -4.85 -7.35 25.77
N ASP A 196 -5.56 -8.22 26.48
CA ASP A 196 -4.95 -9.35 27.18
C ASP A 196 -4.34 -10.36 26.21
N SER A 197 -5.01 -10.65 25.10
CA SER A 197 -4.46 -11.48 24.02
C SER A 197 -3.20 -10.87 23.41
N PHE A 198 -3.18 -9.54 23.25
CA PHE A 198 -1.98 -8.83 22.79
C PHE A 198 -0.83 -8.94 23.79
N VAL A 199 -1.10 -8.75 25.09
CA VAL A 199 -0.09 -8.87 26.16
C VAL A 199 0.42 -10.31 26.25
N GLU A 200 -0.46 -11.31 26.11
CA GLU A 200 -0.07 -12.71 26.08
C GLU A 200 0.89 -13.01 24.91
N TRP A 201 0.57 -12.49 23.73
CA TRP A 201 1.47 -12.58 22.57
C TRP A 201 2.84 -11.94 22.84
N VAL A 202 2.87 -10.73 23.42
CA VAL A 202 4.11 -10.05 23.83
C VAL A 202 4.90 -10.88 24.83
N ASN A 203 4.23 -11.52 25.78
CA ASN A 203 4.87 -12.38 26.79
C ASN A 203 5.47 -13.65 26.16
N GLY A 204 4.94 -14.10 25.04
CA GLY A 204 5.48 -15.22 24.26
C GLY A 204 6.76 -14.89 23.47
N TRP A 205 7.16 -13.63 23.36
CA TRP A 205 8.38 -13.25 22.61
C TRP A 205 9.64 -13.71 23.33
N HIS A 206 10.69 -13.85 22.56
CA HIS A 206 12.02 -14.08 23.13
C HIS A 206 12.38 -12.96 24.12
N PRO A 207 12.90 -13.27 25.32
CA PRO A 207 13.18 -12.28 26.37
C PRO A 207 14.06 -11.12 25.91
N VAL A 208 15.01 -11.36 25.00
CA VAL A 208 15.90 -10.32 24.45
C VAL A 208 15.12 -9.32 23.61
N LEU A 209 14.18 -9.77 22.76
CA LEU A 209 13.31 -8.88 21.99
C LEU A 209 12.38 -8.10 22.91
N ARG A 210 11.71 -8.79 23.85
CA ARG A 210 10.76 -8.17 24.76
C ARG A 210 11.38 -7.06 25.63
N ASN A 211 12.62 -7.25 26.05
CA ASN A 211 13.36 -6.29 26.88
C ASN A 211 14.32 -5.39 26.06
N ALA A 212 14.15 -5.33 24.73
CA ALA A 212 14.92 -4.39 23.93
C ALA A 212 14.55 -2.95 24.30
N GLU A 213 15.45 -2.01 24.09
CA GLU A 213 15.26 -0.59 24.39
C GLU A 213 14.02 -0.02 23.69
N LYS A 214 13.79 -0.46 22.45
CA LYS A 214 12.62 -0.11 21.67
C LYS A 214 12.22 -1.25 20.76
N VAL A 215 10.92 -1.58 20.77
CA VAL A 215 10.28 -2.52 19.87
C VAL A 215 9.17 -1.81 19.11
N VAL A 216 9.12 -2.01 17.81
CA VAL A 216 8.07 -1.49 16.94
C VAL A 216 7.17 -2.63 16.52
N VAL A 217 5.87 -2.48 16.74
CA VAL A 217 4.86 -3.44 16.32
C VAL A 217 4.07 -2.87 15.15
N TYR A 218 4.23 -3.49 14.00
CA TYR A 218 3.50 -3.15 12.76
C TYR A 218 2.19 -3.91 12.74
N MET A 219 1.10 -3.18 12.56
CA MET A 219 -0.24 -3.73 12.53
C MET A 219 -1.18 -2.90 11.66
N SER A 220 -2.32 -3.48 11.30
CA SER A 220 -3.36 -2.74 10.58
C SER A 220 -3.94 -1.60 11.43
N PRO A 221 -4.43 -0.52 10.83
CA PRO A 221 -5.08 0.57 11.56
C PRO A 221 -6.28 0.10 12.40
N GLU A 222 -7.02 -0.89 11.88
CA GLU A 222 -8.17 -1.47 12.56
C GLU A 222 -7.76 -2.24 13.82
N THR A 223 -6.76 -3.10 13.70
CA THR A 223 -6.22 -3.86 14.84
C THR A 223 -5.65 -2.95 15.91
N LYS A 224 -4.90 -1.90 15.52
CA LYS A 224 -4.42 -0.90 16.46
C LYS A 224 -5.56 -0.24 17.22
N ARG A 225 -6.62 0.17 16.51
CA ARG A 225 -7.79 0.78 17.14
C ARG A 225 -8.43 -0.16 18.16
N LYS A 226 -8.64 -1.42 17.80
CA LYS A 226 -9.24 -2.44 18.69
C LYS A 226 -8.40 -2.66 19.95
N ILE A 227 -7.08 -2.79 19.82
CA ILE A 227 -6.16 -2.95 20.96
C ILE A 227 -6.21 -1.73 21.88
N VAL A 228 -6.15 -0.52 21.31
CA VAL A 228 -6.18 0.74 22.08
C VAL A 228 -7.54 0.93 22.77
N GLU A 229 -8.65 0.65 22.10
CA GLU A 229 -9.98 0.73 22.71
C GLU A 229 -10.13 -0.28 23.86
N SER A 230 -9.68 -1.52 23.67
CA SER A 230 -9.69 -2.56 24.71
C SER A 230 -8.83 -2.17 25.90
N TYR A 231 -7.64 -1.59 25.66
CA TYR A 231 -6.77 -1.03 26.69
C TYR A 231 -7.47 0.09 27.48
N MET A 232 -8.10 1.03 26.80
CA MET A 232 -8.79 2.15 27.44
C MET A 232 -9.98 1.69 28.29
N ARG A 233 -10.71 0.66 27.85
CA ARG A 233 -11.81 0.07 28.64
C ARG A 233 -11.30 -0.61 29.89
N LYS A 234 -10.18 -1.32 29.79
CA LYS A 234 -9.58 -2.02 30.95
C LYS A 234 -9.00 -1.06 31.99
N PHE A 235 -8.38 0.02 31.53
CA PHE A 235 -7.71 1.01 32.38
C PHE A 235 -8.43 2.36 32.36
N ILE A 236 -9.65 2.40 32.89
CA ILE A 236 -10.47 3.63 32.97
C ILE A 236 -9.72 4.68 33.78
N GLY A 237 -9.36 5.78 33.15
CA GLY A 237 -8.73 6.94 33.81
C GLY A 237 -7.30 7.27 33.38
N PHE A 238 -6.64 6.42 32.56
CA PHE A 238 -5.32 6.74 32.01
C PHE A 238 -5.46 7.58 30.74
N GLN A 239 -4.72 8.69 30.68
CA GLN A 239 -4.72 9.56 29.51
C GLN A 239 -3.93 8.92 28.35
N LYS A 240 -4.43 9.15 27.16
CA LYS A 240 -3.81 8.73 25.91
C LYS A 240 -2.60 9.62 25.63
N GLU A 241 -1.39 9.10 25.69
CA GLU A 241 -0.23 9.76 25.11
C GLU A 241 -0.20 9.45 23.60
N SER A 242 -0.55 10.43 22.79
CA SER A 242 -0.46 10.38 21.34
C SER A 242 0.69 11.25 20.87
N ASN A 243 1.71 10.66 20.29
CA ASN A 243 2.80 11.40 19.67
C ASN A 243 2.39 11.92 18.27
N ALA A 244 3.06 12.98 17.80
CA ALA A 244 2.80 13.64 16.52
C ALA A 244 2.83 12.67 15.30
N ASN A 245 3.48 11.52 15.42
CA ASN A 245 3.64 10.51 14.36
C ASN A 245 2.54 9.43 14.36
N ASN A 246 1.40 9.63 15.02
CA ASN A 246 0.34 8.64 15.13
C ASN A 246 0.78 7.28 15.71
N SER A 247 1.89 7.25 16.44
CA SER A 247 2.32 6.12 17.24
C SER A 247 1.65 6.16 18.62
N PHE A 248 1.40 4.98 19.19
CA PHE A 248 0.78 4.84 20.52
C PHE A 248 1.65 3.96 21.40
N ARG A 249 1.90 4.38 22.62
CA ARG A 249 2.59 3.58 23.63
C ARG A 249 1.59 3.19 24.72
N LEU A 250 1.70 1.96 25.15
CA LEU A 250 0.94 1.42 26.28
C LEU A 250 1.72 1.69 27.57
N PHE A 251 1.05 2.13 28.60
CA PHE A 251 1.70 2.53 29.87
C PHE A 251 2.49 1.39 30.54
N ASP A 252 2.02 0.19 30.43
CA ASP A 252 2.63 -1.02 31.00
C ASP A 252 3.65 -1.71 30.06
N LEU A 253 3.75 -1.23 28.82
CA LEU A 253 4.67 -1.71 27.77
C LEU A 253 5.38 -0.53 27.11
N ASP A 254 6.09 0.26 27.92
CA ASP A 254 6.66 1.55 27.57
C ASP A 254 7.74 1.49 26.47
N ASN A 255 8.39 0.34 26.33
CA ASN A 255 9.36 0.10 25.27
C ASN A 255 8.74 -0.35 23.94
N ILE A 256 7.41 -0.61 23.90
CA ILE A 256 6.70 -1.09 22.71
C ILE A 256 5.92 0.07 22.08
N GLU A 257 6.17 0.30 20.81
CA GLU A 257 5.48 1.31 20.02
C GLU A 257 4.59 0.66 18.95
N LEU A 258 3.28 0.96 19.01
CA LEU A 258 2.30 0.46 18.05
C LEU A 258 2.25 1.40 16.83
N VAL A 259 2.64 0.89 15.68
CA VAL A 259 2.67 1.63 14.43
C VAL A 259 1.68 1.03 13.45
N SER A 260 0.89 1.89 12.81
CA SER A 260 -0.09 1.46 11.81
C SER A 260 -0.14 2.42 10.64
N HIS A 261 -0.35 1.86 9.46
CA HIS A 261 -0.57 2.60 8.22
C HIS A 261 -1.45 1.75 7.29
N ALA A 262 -2.19 2.39 6.38
CA ALA A 262 -3.06 1.69 5.43
C ALA A 262 -2.28 0.71 4.53
N ILE A 263 -1.02 1.02 4.17
CA ILE A 263 -0.17 0.14 3.35
C ILE A 263 0.16 -1.21 4.03
N ILE A 264 0.05 -1.31 5.37
CA ILE A 264 0.26 -2.57 6.09
C ILE A 264 -0.89 -3.56 5.82
N GLY A 265 -2.07 -3.04 5.47
CA GLY A 265 -3.24 -3.83 5.12
C GLY A 265 -4.34 -3.83 6.18
N LYS A 266 -5.27 -4.77 6.02
CA LYS A 266 -6.41 -5.01 6.92
C LYS A 266 -6.33 -6.44 7.45
N GLY A 267 -6.43 -6.60 8.77
CA GLY A 267 -6.37 -7.90 9.45
C GLY A 267 -5.59 -7.82 10.76
N ASP A 268 -5.41 -8.95 11.40
CA ASP A 268 -4.82 -9.10 12.73
C ASP A 268 -3.39 -9.66 12.73
N ARG A 269 -2.77 -9.80 11.55
CA ARG A 269 -1.36 -10.19 11.45
C ARG A 269 -0.47 -9.02 11.82
N MET A 270 0.51 -9.29 12.69
CA MET A 270 1.42 -8.28 13.24
C MET A 270 2.86 -8.73 13.18
N ILE A 271 3.77 -7.75 13.04
CA ILE A 271 5.22 -7.94 13.10
C ILE A 271 5.73 -7.13 14.28
N ALA A 272 6.46 -7.79 15.18
CA ALA A 272 7.22 -7.11 16.22
C ALA A 272 8.71 -7.17 15.88
N THR A 273 9.38 -6.04 15.86
CA THR A 273 10.81 -5.98 15.55
C THR A 273 11.47 -4.73 16.13
N ILE A 274 12.80 -4.71 16.13
CA ILE A 274 13.55 -3.51 16.50
C ILE A 274 13.52 -2.46 15.38
N PRO A 275 13.63 -1.16 15.69
CA PRO A 275 13.69 -0.11 14.67
C PRO A 275 14.81 -0.37 13.66
N GLY A 276 14.58 -0.10 12.37
CA GLY A 276 15.55 -0.27 11.30
C GLY A 276 15.82 -1.71 10.86
N ASN A 277 15.09 -2.71 11.37
CA ASN A 277 15.19 -4.09 10.91
C ASN A 277 14.44 -4.35 9.61
N LEU A 278 13.45 -3.52 9.30
CA LEU A 278 12.82 -3.47 7.99
C LEU A 278 13.57 -2.45 7.14
N GLU A 279 14.03 -2.87 5.98
CA GLU A 279 14.82 -2.06 5.06
C GLU A 279 14.13 -1.97 3.71
N PHE A 280 14.14 -0.77 3.15
CA PHE A 280 13.75 -0.48 1.78
C PHE A 280 14.97 0.01 1.03
N ALA A 281 15.26 -0.58 -0.11
CA ALA A 281 16.34 -0.15 -0.99
C ALA A 281 15.80 0.62 -2.17
N MET A 282 16.49 1.66 -2.53
CA MET A 282 16.29 2.43 -3.75
C MET A 282 17.64 2.74 -4.37
N ASP A 283 17.64 3.05 -5.64
CA ASP A 283 18.81 3.56 -6.34
C ASP A 283 19.09 5.00 -5.92
N LYS A 284 20.15 5.58 -6.48
CA LYS A 284 20.48 6.98 -6.20
C LYS A 284 19.32 7.91 -6.49
N GLU A 285 19.19 8.93 -5.67
CA GLU A 285 18.24 10.03 -5.82
C GLU A 285 18.19 10.60 -7.26
N ASN A 286 19.30 10.52 -7.98
CA ASN A 286 19.40 10.96 -9.39
C ASN A 286 18.68 10.05 -10.40
N ASP A 287 18.47 8.78 -10.11
CA ASP A 287 17.83 7.86 -11.07
C ASP A 287 16.30 7.94 -11.00
N TRP A 288 15.75 8.40 -9.88
CA TRP A 288 14.33 8.78 -9.78
C TRP A 288 13.99 10.02 -10.64
N ASN A 289 14.99 10.76 -11.09
CA ASN A 289 14.88 11.91 -11.98
C ASN A 289 14.81 11.53 -13.47
N SER A 290 14.83 10.24 -13.81
CA SER A 290 14.76 9.77 -15.19
C SER A 290 13.32 9.74 -15.73
N VAL A 291 12.56 10.82 -15.57
CA VAL A 291 11.32 10.99 -16.33
C VAL A 291 11.68 11.41 -17.73
N GLU A 292 11.47 10.52 -18.67
CA GLU A 292 11.57 10.84 -20.09
C GLU A 292 10.19 11.23 -20.60
N MET A 293 10.16 12.33 -21.37
CA MET A 293 8.95 12.81 -22.01
C MET A 293 9.19 12.94 -23.50
N ASP A 294 8.29 12.38 -24.28
CA ASP A 294 8.33 12.44 -25.75
C ASP A 294 6.93 12.64 -26.31
N HIS A 295 6.84 13.00 -27.58
CA HIS A 295 5.59 13.08 -28.31
C HIS A 295 5.31 11.77 -29.05
N ASP A 296 4.03 11.37 -29.10
CA ASP A 296 3.65 10.27 -29.98
C ASP A 296 3.94 10.68 -31.43
N PRO A 297 4.74 9.89 -32.19
CA PRO A 297 5.01 10.17 -33.59
C PRO A 297 3.76 10.23 -34.48
N LYS A 298 2.64 9.67 -34.02
CA LYS A 298 1.38 9.61 -34.77
C LYS A 298 0.38 10.70 -34.36
N ASP A 299 0.44 11.18 -33.12
CA ASP A 299 -0.45 12.21 -32.60
C ASP A 299 0.33 13.24 -31.78
N PHE A 300 0.52 14.40 -32.38
CA PHE A 300 1.28 15.50 -31.81
C PHE A 300 0.68 16.08 -30.50
N ASN A 301 -0.58 15.77 -30.20
CA ASN A 301 -1.24 16.19 -28.96
C ASN A 301 -1.07 15.17 -27.81
N THR A 302 -0.54 13.99 -28.10
CA THR A 302 -0.31 12.94 -27.12
C THR A 302 1.14 12.99 -26.65
N LEU A 303 1.31 13.13 -25.34
CA LEU A 303 2.60 13.06 -24.65
C LEU A 303 2.77 11.66 -24.05
N ILE A 304 3.97 11.14 -24.20
CA ILE A 304 4.41 9.88 -23.62
C ILE A 304 5.38 10.19 -22.50
N PHE A 305 5.10 9.70 -21.31
CA PHE A 305 5.97 9.81 -20.14
C PHE A 305 6.48 8.43 -19.77
N GLN A 306 7.76 8.31 -19.50
CA GLN A 306 8.38 7.09 -19.04
C GLN A 306 9.18 7.37 -17.76
N ILE A 307 8.94 6.55 -16.73
CA ILE A 307 9.65 6.60 -15.46
C ILE A 307 10.27 5.23 -15.23
N GLN A 308 11.53 5.22 -14.80
CA GLN A 308 12.25 4.02 -14.41
C GLN A 308 12.90 4.23 -13.06
N SER A 309 12.87 3.22 -12.20
CA SER A 309 13.51 3.23 -10.88
C SER A 309 13.86 1.82 -10.45
N ASN A 310 14.65 1.70 -9.40
CA ASN A 310 14.98 0.43 -8.78
C ASN A 310 14.43 0.42 -7.34
N ALA A 311 13.78 -0.67 -6.96
CA ALA A 311 13.26 -0.82 -5.61
C ALA A 311 13.36 -2.26 -5.11
N GLY A 312 13.44 -2.41 -3.80
CA GLY A 312 13.42 -3.72 -3.15
C GLY A 312 13.31 -3.61 -1.64
N VAL A 313 12.90 -4.67 -0.99
CA VAL A 313 12.77 -4.70 0.47
C VAL A 313 13.53 -5.87 1.07
N ARG A 314 13.94 -5.72 2.31
CA ARG A 314 14.59 -6.77 3.10
C ARG A 314 14.17 -6.68 4.57
N ILE A 315 14.00 -7.84 5.19
CA ILE A 315 14.03 -7.96 6.65
C ILE A 315 15.46 -8.36 6.99
N LEU A 316 16.19 -7.46 7.63
CA LEU A 316 17.62 -7.63 7.88
C LEU A 316 17.91 -8.89 8.70
N ASP A 317 17.17 -9.08 9.80
CA ASP A 317 17.37 -10.19 10.73
C ASP A 317 16.03 -10.73 11.24
N ILE A 318 15.73 -11.99 10.92
CA ILE A 318 14.52 -12.70 11.34
C ILE A 318 14.72 -13.55 12.61
N ASN A 319 15.85 -13.40 13.31
CA ASN A 319 16.09 -14.15 14.54
C ASN A 319 15.13 -13.73 15.66
N ALA A 320 14.68 -14.67 16.48
CA ALA A 320 13.76 -14.44 17.58
C ALA A 320 14.18 -13.34 18.56
N THR A 321 15.47 -13.04 18.65
CA THR A 321 15.99 -11.95 19.48
C THR A 321 15.72 -10.54 18.93
N LYS A 322 15.27 -10.44 17.66
CA LYS A 322 15.02 -9.17 16.97
C LYS A 322 13.71 -9.13 16.21
N PHE A 323 13.05 -10.28 16.02
CA PHE A 323 11.87 -10.39 15.16
C PHE A 323 10.88 -11.41 15.69
N CYS A 324 9.60 -11.09 15.64
CA CYS A 324 8.51 -12.01 15.93
C CYS A 324 7.29 -11.68 15.07
N VAL A 325 6.56 -12.69 14.65
CA VAL A 325 5.30 -12.57 13.92
C VAL A 325 4.23 -13.45 14.58
N ASN A 326 2.96 -13.03 14.50
CA ASN A 326 1.83 -13.83 14.98
C ASN A 326 1.22 -14.69 13.86
N ASN A 327 0.26 -15.54 14.24
CA ASN A 327 -0.51 -16.40 13.34
C ASN A 327 -1.72 -15.71 12.69
N GLY A 328 -1.85 -14.38 12.84
CA GLY A 328 -2.96 -13.62 12.27
C GLY A 328 -3.00 -13.65 10.74
N THR A 329 -4.10 -13.19 10.20
CA THR A 329 -4.32 -13.02 8.75
C THR A 329 -4.24 -11.56 8.35
N ILE A 330 -3.81 -11.30 7.12
CA ILE A 330 -3.76 -9.95 6.57
C ILE A 330 -4.13 -9.95 5.11
N LYS A 331 -4.83 -8.89 4.69
CA LYS A 331 -5.21 -8.65 3.29
C LYS A 331 -4.84 -7.24 2.91
N GLN A 332 -4.51 -7.05 1.65
CA GLN A 332 -4.32 -5.73 1.10
C GLN A 332 -5.64 -4.96 1.15
N ILE A 333 -5.54 -3.65 1.40
CA ILE A 333 -6.66 -2.74 1.19
C ILE A 333 -6.69 -2.41 -0.29
N GLU A 334 -7.77 -2.76 -0.96
CA GLU A 334 -7.99 -2.40 -2.34
C GLU A 334 -8.04 -0.86 -2.48
N GLN A 335 -7.52 -0.34 -3.59
CA GLN A 335 -7.56 1.09 -3.93
C GLN A 335 -6.69 2.04 -3.07
N LEU A 336 -5.55 1.59 -2.54
CA LEU A 336 -4.59 2.53 -1.92
C LEU A 336 -3.97 3.53 -2.91
N ASN A 337 -3.99 3.23 -4.19
CA ASN A 337 -3.26 3.94 -5.24
C ASN A 337 -4.14 4.86 -6.10
N GLY A 338 -5.15 5.46 -5.52
CA GLY A 338 -5.97 6.46 -6.19
C GLY A 338 -7.44 6.10 -6.28
N ASP A 339 -8.23 7.13 -6.50
CA ASP A 339 -9.68 7.05 -6.72
C ASP A 339 -10.03 6.60 -8.15
N TYR A 340 -9.10 5.96 -8.87
CA TYR A 340 -9.40 5.45 -10.20
C TYR A 340 -10.33 4.25 -10.07
N GLN A 341 -11.57 4.56 -9.90
CA GLN A 341 -12.62 3.62 -10.26
C GLN A 341 -12.68 3.61 -11.79
N LYS A 342 -12.39 2.45 -12.40
CA LYS A 342 -12.64 2.26 -13.81
C LYS A 342 -14.01 2.87 -14.14
N ASN A 343 -14.16 3.45 -15.31
CA ASN A 343 -15.41 3.99 -15.83
C ASN A 343 -16.47 2.87 -15.92
N THR A 344 -16.85 2.33 -14.76
CA THR A 344 -17.74 1.18 -14.62
C THR A 344 -19.12 1.63 -14.21
N LEU A 345 -20.09 1.01 -14.86
CA LEU A 345 -21.49 1.07 -14.46
C LEU A 345 -21.80 -0.19 -13.67
N THR A 346 -22.07 -0.04 -12.38
CA THR A 346 -22.46 -1.15 -11.51
C THR A 346 -23.97 -1.14 -11.34
N ILE A 347 -24.63 -2.14 -11.92
CA ILE A 347 -26.08 -2.31 -11.80
C ILE A 347 -26.34 -3.56 -10.97
N THR A 348 -27.07 -3.41 -9.89
CA THR A 348 -27.42 -4.50 -8.97
C THR A 348 -28.93 -4.60 -8.77
N SER A 349 -29.40 -5.72 -8.29
CA SER A 349 -30.73 -5.91 -7.73
C SER A 349 -30.65 -5.86 -6.19
N ASN A 350 -31.70 -5.43 -5.52
CA ASN A 350 -31.78 -5.52 -4.05
C ASN A 350 -31.78 -6.99 -3.58
N ASP A 351 -32.32 -7.89 -4.43
CA ASP A 351 -32.28 -9.33 -4.25
C ASP A 351 -32.39 -10.00 -5.63
N GLU A 352 -31.37 -10.78 -6.00
CA GLU A 352 -31.31 -11.48 -7.29
C GLU A 352 -32.40 -12.54 -7.47
N THR A 353 -32.98 -13.02 -6.37
CA THR A 353 -34.14 -13.95 -6.41
C THR A 353 -35.45 -13.26 -6.75
N MET A 354 -35.54 -11.96 -6.54
CA MET A 354 -36.73 -11.15 -6.81
C MET A 354 -36.76 -10.57 -8.22
N GLY A 355 -35.58 -10.39 -8.83
CA GLY A 355 -35.49 -9.87 -10.19
C GLY A 355 -34.08 -9.52 -10.61
N LYS A 356 -33.89 -9.34 -11.91
CA LYS A 356 -32.58 -9.04 -12.52
C LYS A 356 -32.68 -7.80 -13.41
N VAL A 357 -31.56 -7.20 -13.72
CA VAL A 357 -31.49 -6.07 -14.65
C VAL A 357 -30.63 -6.45 -15.85
N THR A 358 -31.15 -6.21 -17.04
CA THR A 358 -30.40 -6.32 -18.29
C THR A 358 -29.87 -4.95 -18.68
N VAL A 359 -28.58 -4.87 -19.00
CA VAL A 359 -27.88 -3.66 -19.43
C VAL A 359 -27.58 -3.75 -20.93
N SER A 360 -27.90 -2.72 -21.68
CA SER A 360 -27.66 -2.69 -23.14
C SER A 360 -27.11 -1.32 -23.58
N PRO A 361 -25.94 -1.27 -24.25
CA PRO A 361 -25.01 -2.38 -24.48
C PRO A 361 -24.32 -2.83 -23.20
N GLU A 362 -24.05 -4.14 -23.05
CA GLU A 362 -23.26 -4.68 -21.95
C GLU A 362 -21.77 -4.60 -22.31
N LYS A 363 -21.01 -3.85 -21.54
CA LYS A 363 -19.58 -3.61 -21.75
C LYS A 363 -18.82 -3.61 -20.43
N PRO A 364 -17.54 -3.98 -20.44
CA PRO A 364 -16.70 -3.88 -19.25
C PRO A 364 -16.43 -2.41 -18.82
N GLU A 365 -16.44 -1.49 -19.77
CA GLU A 365 -16.20 -0.05 -19.56
C GLU A 365 -17.07 0.78 -20.49
N TYR A 366 -17.50 1.95 -20.01
CA TYR A 366 -18.34 2.91 -20.77
C TYR A 366 -17.61 4.23 -20.94
N THR A 367 -17.88 4.93 -22.02
CA THR A 367 -17.35 6.27 -22.30
C THR A 367 -18.34 7.38 -21.93
N GLU A 368 -17.85 8.54 -21.52
CA GLU A 368 -18.70 9.71 -21.23
C GLU A 368 -19.59 10.05 -22.44
N GLY A 369 -20.87 10.28 -22.18
CA GLY A 369 -21.88 10.57 -23.20
C GLY A 369 -22.55 9.33 -23.82
N GLU A 370 -22.10 8.12 -23.48
CA GLU A 370 -22.70 6.89 -23.99
C GLU A 370 -24.08 6.63 -23.38
N SER A 371 -25.06 6.30 -24.25
CA SER A 371 -26.41 5.97 -23.81
C SER A 371 -26.54 4.50 -23.47
N ILE A 372 -27.04 4.20 -22.27
CA ILE A 372 -27.18 2.85 -21.74
C ILE A 372 -28.61 2.62 -21.32
N THR A 373 -29.21 1.54 -21.79
CA THR A 373 -30.58 1.16 -21.45
C THR A 373 -30.57 0.07 -20.39
N LEU A 374 -31.30 0.32 -19.30
CA LEU A 374 -31.46 -0.57 -18.16
C LEU A 374 -32.88 -1.13 -18.16
N THR A 375 -33.00 -2.45 -18.24
CA THR A 375 -34.32 -3.12 -18.29
C THR A 375 -34.44 -4.06 -17.08
N PRO A 376 -35.20 -3.67 -16.04
CA PRO A 376 -35.48 -4.53 -14.91
C PRO A 376 -36.50 -5.59 -15.29
N ALA A 377 -36.27 -6.83 -14.94
CA ALA A 377 -37.13 -7.97 -15.10
C ALA A 377 -37.42 -8.61 -13.75
N ALA A 378 -38.66 -8.55 -13.28
CA ALA A 378 -39.08 -9.17 -12.04
C ALA A 378 -39.33 -10.67 -12.23
N GLU A 379 -38.97 -11.47 -11.25
CA GLU A 379 -39.30 -12.89 -11.19
C GLU A 379 -40.80 -13.08 -10.80
N SER A 380 -41.32 -14.30 -11.00
CA SER A 380 -42.71 -14.62 -10.68
C SER A 380 -43.05 -14.35 -9.22
N GLY A 381 -44.10 -13.55 -8.97
CA GLY A 381 -44.51 -13.13 -7.63
C GLY A 381 -43.85 -11.86 -7.11
N TYR A 382 -43.04 -11.20 -7.95
CA TYR A 382 -42.39 -9.94 -7.60
C TYR A 382 -42.65 -8.85 -8.64
N GLU A 383 -42.51 -7.59 -8.25
CA GLU A 383 -42.62 -6.43 -9.14
C GLU A 383 -41.47 -5.46 -8.93
N PHE A 384 -41.09 -4.80 -10.02
CA PHE A 384 -40.14 -3.69 -9.94
C PHE A 384 -40.83 -2.45 -9.38
N VAL A 385 -40.24 -1.84 -8.36
CA VAL A 385 -40.78 -0.65 -7.67
C VAL A 385 -40.11 0.61 -8.17
N ALA A 386 -38.82 0.69 -8.04
CA ALA A 386 -38.04 1.89 -8.36
C ALA A 386 -36.54 1.55 -8.47
N TRP A 387 -35.80 2.49 -8.99
CA TRP A 387 -34.35 2.55 -8.89
C TRP A 387 -33.91 3.17 -7.56
N SER A 388 -32.68 2.91 -7.12
CA SER A 388 -32.10 3.46 -5.87
C SER A 388 -32.08 5.00 -5.82
N ASP A 389 -32.14 5.68 -6.97
CA ASP A 389 -32.27 7.13 -7.09
C ASP A 389 -33.72 7.64 -7.10
N GLY A 390 -34.69 6.75 -6.87
CA GLY A 390 -36.11 7.06 -6.81
C GLY A 390 -36.83 7.08 -8.17
N ALA A 391 -36.15 6.86 -9.30
CA ALA A 391 -36.79 6.79 -10.61
C ALA A 391 -37.61 5.50 -10.75
N THR A 392 -38.83 5.59 -11.34
CA THR A 392 -39.75 4.45 -11.52
C THR A 392 -39.87 4.00 -12.97
N ILE A 393 -39.21 4.68 -13.90
CA ILE A 393 -39.28 4.40 -15.34
C ILE A 393 -38.60 3.07 -15.66
N LYS A 394 -39.27 2.23 -16.44
CA LYS A 394 -38.76 0.94 -16.95
C LYS A 394 -39.28 0.70 -18.38
N PRO A 395 -38.40 0.37 -19.40
CA PRO A 395 -36.95 0.46 -19.33
C PRO A 395 -36.46 1.89 -19.14
N ARG A 396 -35.26 2.08 -18.59
CA ARG A 396 -34.66 3.38 -18.35
C ARG A 396 -33.40 3.56 -19.18
N THR A 397 -33.30 4.66 -19.91
CA THR A 397 -32.06 5.03 -20.59
C THR A 397 -31.35 6.10 -19.76
N ILE A 398 -30.09 5.87 -19.46
CA ILE A 398 -29.17 6.79 -18.81
C ILE A 398 -28.05 7.19 -19.76
N VAL A 399 -27.54 8.40 -19.63
CA VAL A 399 -26.32 8.83 -20.30
C VAL A 399 -25.20 8.72 -19.30
N TYR A 400 -24.17 7.97 -19.65
CA TYR A 400 -23.03 7.77 -18.76
C TYR A 400 -22.25 9.08 -18.58
N SER A 401 -22.00 9.47 -17.34
CA SER A 401 -21.42 10.77 -16.99
C SER A 401 -19.88 10.78 -16.98
N GLY A 402 -19.23 9.68 -17.35
CA GLY A 402 -17.78 9.53 -17.24
C GLY A 402 -17.27 9.24 -15.82
N TYR A 403 -18.19 9.10 -14.85
CA TYR A 403 -17.88 8.76 -13.47
C TYR A 403 -18.44 7.38 -13.10
N PRO A 404 -17.81 6.65 -12.18
CA PRO A 404 -18.37 5.41 -11.67
C PRO A 404 -19.81 5.63 -11.19
N THR A 405 -20.72 4.89 -11.75
CA THR A 405 -22.14 5.01 -11.44
C THR A 405 -22.66 3.68 -10.92
N ALA A 406 -23.26 3.69 -9.74
CA ALA A 406 -23.93 2.53 -9.16
C ALA A 406 -25.44 2.80 -9.06
N LEU A 407 -26.24 1.91 -9.63
CA LEU A 407 -27.69 1.94 -9.53
C LEU A 407 -28.19 0.56 -9.10
N GLN A 408 -29.18 0.56 -8.20
CA GLN A 408 -29.81 -0.66 -7.74
C GLN A 408 -31.31 -0.66 -8.15
N ALA A 409 -31.74 -1.76 -8.72
CA ALA A 409 -33.15 -1.99 -8.96
C ALA A 409 -33.80 -2.57 -7.70
N ILE A 410 -34.93 -1.99 -7.29
CA ILE A 410 -35.66 -2.38 -6.09
C ILE A 410 -36.92 -3.15 -6.53
N PHE A 411 -36.98 -4.41 -6.12
CA PHE A 411 -38.12 -5.30 -6.31
C PHE A 411 -38.78 -5.58 -4.98
N LYS A 412 -40.09 -5.80 -5.00
CA LYS A 412 -40.89 -6.28 -3.84
C LYS A 412 -41.84 -7.39 -4.26
N ALA A 413 -42.35 -8.16 -3.31
CA ALA A 413 -43.39 -9.16 -3.56
C ALA A 413 -44.68 -8.46 -4.01
N THR A 414 -45.38 -9.04 -5.00
CA THR A 414 -46.73 -8.64 -5.37
C THR A 414 -47.70 -9.13 -4.29
N GLU A 415 -48.51 -8.23 -3.74
CA GLU A 415 -49.59 -8.56 -2.79
C GLU A 415 -50.63 -9.51 -3.37
#